data_259e8a70bdb4150b13426ecc49451e56
#
_entry.id   259e8a70bdb4150b13426ecc49451e56
#
_cell.length_a   1.000
_cell.length_b   1.000
_cell.length_c   1.000
_cell.angle_alpha   90.00
_cell.angle_beta   90.00
_cell.angle_gamma   90.00
#
_symmetry.space_group_name_H-M   'P 1'
#
loop_
_entity.id
_entity.type
_entity.pdbx_description
1 polymer ?
#
loop_
_entity_poly.entity_id
_entity_poly.type
_entity_poly.pdbx_seq_one_letter_code
_entity_poly.pdbx_strand_id
1 'polypeptide(L)'
;MQDLLMASLRQRPDYLVVGEVRGEETRDMVQAMATGQKTLTTFHADSWDTFYSRLTNKPIEVGEDLISSIHMVVFIKRDERGKRRVVNIMEPYLTAERKLLYSSAMTLENDKPKIQWNSNSPTVKRISQDIGRSTDYVLDEVGRRTEFLKRLTDKNWREEVWNYA
;
A
#
# COMPACT_ATOMS: atom_id res chain seq x y z
N MET A 1 -6.00 -5.73 21.24
CA MET A 1 -5.51 -5.69 19.86
C MET A 1 -4.00 -5.94 19.80
N GLN A 2 -3.22 -5.24 20.56
CA GLN A 2 -1.75 -5.36 20.63
C GLN A 2 -1.27 -6.80 20.89
N ASP A 3 -1.83 -7.49 21.89
CA ASP A 3 -1.44 -8.89 22.21
C ASP A 3 -1.71 -9.85 21.05
N LEU A 4 -2.83 -9.65 20.33
CA LEU A 4 -3.18 -10.47 19.17
C LEU A 4 -2.22 -10.21 18.00
N LEU A 5 -1.82 -8.96 17.79
CA LEU A 5 -0.84 -8.58 16.78
C LEU A 5 0.51 -9.26 17.08
N MET A 6 0.99 -9.15 18.33
CA MET A 6 2.23 -9.77 18.75
C MET A 6 2.20 -11.31 18.67
N ALA A 7 1.07 -11.92 19.02
CA ALA A 7 0.88 -13.37 18.87
C ALA A 7 0.91 -13.80 17.40
N SER A 8 0.27 -13.02 16.52
CA SER A 8 0.25 -13.29 15.07
C SER A 8 1.65 -13.21 14.46
N LEU A 9 2.45 -12.22 14.84
CA LEU A 9 3.83 -12.06 14.35
C LEU A 9 4.73 -13.26 14.73
N ARG A 10 4.50 -13.87 15.91
CA ARG A 10 5.23 -15.08 16.35
C ARG A 10 4.92 -16.30 15.48
N GLN A 11 3.76 -16.35 14.83
CA GLN A 11 3.36 -17.43 13.93
C GLN A 11 3.99 -17.32 12.53
N ARG A 12 4.69 -16.21 12.24
CA ARG A 12 5.36 -15.92 10.96
C ARG A 12 4.44 -16.08 9.75
N PRO A 13 3.29 -15.39 9.71
CA PRO A 13 2.38 -15.48 8.58
C PRO A 13 3.00 -14.84 7.34
N ASP A 14 2.65 -15.31 6.15
CA ASP A 14 3.05 -14.68 4.89
C ASP A 14 2.47 -13.27 4.75
N TYR A 15 1.25 -13.09 5.23
CA TYR A 15 0.55 -11.81 5.25
C TYR A 15 -0.17 -11.59 6.57
N LEU A 16 -0.03 -10.39 7.11
CA LEU A 16 -0.81 -9.92 8.25
C LEU A 16 -1.89 -8.97 7.75
N VAL A 17 -3.16 -9.34 7.94
CA VAL A 17 -4.29 -8.50 7.54
C VAL A 17 -5.02 -8.04 8.79
N VAL A 18 -4.98 -6.73 9.05
CA VAL A 18 -5.68 -6.09 10.17
C VAL A 18 -6.80 -5.24 9.60
N GLY A 19 -8.04 -5.52 10.02
CA GLY A 19 -9.22 -4.84 9.46
C GLY A 19 -9.16 -3.33 9.58
N GLU A 20 -8.74 -2.81 10.74
CA GLU A 20 -8.59 -1.38 11.01
C GLU A 20 -7.58 -1.17 12.13
N VAL A 21 -6.79 -0.10 12.03
CA VAL A 21 -5.93 0.42 13.11
C VAL A 21 -6.21 1.91 13.30
N ARG A 22 -6.20 2.37 14.57
CA ARG A 22 -6.50 3.77 14.91
C ARG A 22 -5.85 4.27 16.20
N GLY A 23 -5.27 3.38 16.98
CA GLY A 23 -4.64 3.63 18.28
C GLY A 23 -3.16 3.25 18.27
N GLU A 24 -2.62 2.98 19.45
CA GLU A 24 -1.20 2.64 19.67
C GLU A 24 -0.76 1.38 18.91
N GLU A 25 -1.67 0.44 18.67
CA GLU A 25 -1.40 -0.77 17.86
C GLU A 25 -0.92 -0.45 16.45
N THR A 26 -1.20 0.76 15.94
CA THR A 26 -0.71 1.25 14.65
C THR A 26 0.81 1.31 14.62
N ARG A 27 1.44 1.72 15.72
CA ARG A 27 2.91 1.77 15.84
C ARG A 27 3.51 0.38 15.71
N ASP A 28 2.97 -0.60 16.43
CA ASP A 28 3.47 -1.97 16.39
C ASP A 28 3.31 -2.60 15.00
N MET A 29 2.21 -2.27 14.32
CA MET A 29 1.97 -2.73 12.95
C MET A 29 2.96 -2.09 11.96
N VAL A 30 3.22 -0.78 12.04
CA VAL A 30 4.20 -0.11 11.18
C VAL A 30 5.62 -0.62 11.49
N GLN A 31 5.92 -0.92 12.76
CA GLN A 31 7.18 -1.57 13.15
C GLN A 31 7.29 -2.97 12.52
N ALA A 32 6.22 -3.74 12.47
CA ALA A 32 6.21 -5.04 11.80
C ALA A 32 6.47 -4.90 10.29
N MET A 33 5.89 -3.88 9.62
CA MET A 33 6.22 -3.57 8.22
C MET A 33 7.70 -3.26 8.04
N ALA A 34 8.30 -2.48 8.93
CA ALA A 34 9.71 -2.11 8.90
C ALA A 34 10.65 -3.32 9.06
N THR A 35 10.19 -4.40 9.70
CA THR A 35 10.93 -5.66 9.84
C THR A 35 10.66 -6.66 8.71
N GLY A 36 9.95 -6.25 7.66
CA GLY A 36 9.69 -7.05 6.47
C GLY A 36 8.39 -7.86 6.49
N GLN A 37 7.54 -7.72 7.53
CA GLN A 37 6.24 -8.37 7.56
C GLN A 37 5.30 -7.73 6.53
N LYS A 38 4.81 -8.52 5.58
CA LYS A 38 3.80 -8.06 4.61
C LYS A 38 2.48 -7.81 5.34
N THR A 39 2.02 -6.56 5.31
CA THR A 39 0.86 -6.14 6.10
C THR A 39 -0.13 -5.36 5.25
N LEU A 40 -1.42 -5.64 5.46
CA LEU A 40 -2.54 -4.89 4.88
C LEU A 40 -3.45 -4.42 6.00
N THR A 41 -3.85 -3.16 5.97
CA THR A 41 -4.78 -2.59 6.94
C THR A 41 -5.57 -1.44 6.37
N THR A 42 -6.63 -1.03 7.05
CA THR A 42 -7.31 0.24 6.81
C THR A 42 -7.03 1.25 7.92
N PHE A 43 -7.04 2.51 7.54
CA PHE A 43 -6.80 3.64 8.43
C PHE A 43 -7.71 4.80 8.02
N HIS A 44 -8.35 5.47 8.98
CA HIS A 44 -9.24 6.59 8.69
C HIS A 44 -8.45 7.89 8.49
N ALA A 45 -8.26 8.28 7.24
CA ALA A 45 -7.74 9.58 6.83
C ALA A 45 -8.32 9.94 5.45
N ASP A 46 -8.60 11.20 5.21
CA ASP A 46 -9.16 11.71 3.97
C ASP A 46 -8.11 12.27 3.01
N SER A 47 -6.90 12.52 3.52
CA SER A 47 -5.77 13.11 2.81
C SER A 47 -4.44 12.60 3.37
N TRP A 48 -3.36 12.84 2.63
CA TRP A 48 -2.01 12.56 3.10
C TRP A 48 -1.68 13.35 4.39
N ASP A 49 -2.02 14.62 4.44
CA ASP A 49 -1.71 15.47 5.59
C ASP A 49 -2.41 14.98 6.86
N THR A 50 -3.68 14.59 6.74
CA THR A 50 -4.44 13.98 7.84
C THR A 50 -3.83 12.64 8.24
N PHE A 51 -3.46 11.79 7.29
CA PHE A 51 -2.81 10.51 7.53
C PHE A 51 -1.48 10.68 8.27
N TYR A 52 -0.61 11.54 7.75
CA TYR A 52 0.70 11.85 8.34
C TYR A 52 0.56 12.42 9.74
N SER A 53 -0.28 13.44 9.91
CA SER A 53 -0.52 14.09 11.21
C SER A 53 -1.02 13.09 12.26
N ARG A 54 -1.94 12.19 11.90
CA ARG A 54 -2.45 11.17 12.84
C ARG A 54 -1.41 10.13 13.21
N LEU A 55 -0.55 9.75 12.28
CA LEU A 55 0.54 8.80 12.57
C LEU A 55 1.61 9.40 13.47
N THR A 56 1.98 10.66 13.27
CA THR A 56 3.10 11.30 13.98
C THR A 56 2.71 11.88 15.34
N ASN A 57 1.43 12.18 15.56
CA ASN A 57 0.94 12.72 16.83
C ASN A 57 0.41 11.63 17.77
N LYS A 58 0.22 12.01 19.04
CA LYS A 58 -0.43 11.17 20.06
C LYS A 58 -1.84 10.76 19.63
N PRO A 59 -2.27 9.53 19.93
CA PRO A 59 -1.58 8.51 20.73
C PRO A 59 -0.62 7.60 19.96
N ILE A 60 -0.52 7.72 18.61
CA ILE A 60 0.20 6.77 17.75
C ILE A 60 1.73 7.01 17.80
N GLU A 61 2.19 8.23 17.53
CA GLU A 61 3.60 8.67 17.61
C GLU A 61 4.59 7.79 16.80
N VAL A 62 4.28 7.53 15.52
CA VAL A 62 5.17 6.82 14.60
C VAL A 62 6.20 7.78 14.03
N GLY A 63 7.49 7.45 14.12
CA GLY A 63 8.56 8.22 13.51
C GLY A 63 8.55 8.16 11.97
N GLU A 64 9.06 9.22 11.32
CA GLU A 64 9.10 9.32 9.85
C GLU A 64 9.87 8.15 9.20
N ASP A 65 10.93 7.68 9.85
CA ASP A 65 11.71 6.52 9.38
C ASP A 65 10.83 5.27 9.26
N LEU A 66 9.92 5.06 10.21
CA LEU A 66 9.00 3.94 10.18
C LEU A 66 7.88 4.14 9.15
N ILE A 67 7.38 5.38 8.99
CA ILE A 67 6.35 5.69 7.97
C ILE A 67 6.86 5.36 6.57
N SER A 68 8.14 5.56 6.29
CA SER A 68 8.75 5.19 5.01
C SER A 68 8.73 3.68 4.71
N SER A 69 8.47 2.83 5.71
CA SER A 69 8.30 1.38 5.53
C SER A 69 6.94 1.01 4.93
N ILE A 70 5.98 1.93 4.96
CA ILE A 70 4.70 1.75 4.28
C ILE A 70 4.94 1.85 2.78
N HIS A 71 4.64 0.81 2.03
CA HIS A 71 4.90 0.77 0.59
C HIS A 71 3.92 1.65 -0.20
N MET A 72 2.63 1.56 0.15
CA MET A 72 1.57 2.30 -0.53
C MET A 72 0.48 2.71 0.45
N VAL A 73 -0.04 3.91 0.25
CA VAL A 73 -1.24 4.43 0.90
C VAL A 73 -2.29 4.68 -0.17
N VAL A 74 -3.40 3.92 -0.11
CA VAL A 74 -4.48 3.96 -1.09
C VAL A 74 -5.64 4.76 -0.51
N PHE A 75 -5.92 5.93 -1.08
CA PHE A 75 -7.06 6.76 -0.68
C PHE A 75 -8.31 6.39 -1.46
N ILE A 76 -9.36 6.03 -0.72
CA ILE A 76 -10.65 5.62 -1.26
C ILE A 76 -11.71 6.61 -0.77
N LYS A 77 -12.45 7.19 -1.71
CA LYS A 77 -13.57 8.09 -1.41
C LYS A 77 -14.86 7.58 -2.04
N ARG A 78 -16.00 8.04 -1.52
CA ARG A 78 -17.30 7.85 -2.17
C ARG A 78 -17.55 9.02 -3.11
N ASP A 79 -17.97 8.71 -4.34
CA ASP A 79 -18.46 9.72 -5.28
C ASP A 79 -19.89 10.16 -4.92
N GLU A 80 -20.42 11.14 -5.67
CA GLU A 80 -21.78 11.68 -5.48
C GLU A 80 -22.87 10.60 -5.61
N ARG A 81 -22.59 9.49 -6.31
CA ARG A 81 -23.47 8.33 -6.47
C ARG A 81 -23.30 7.26 -5.38
N GLY A 82 -22.47 7.56 -4.37
CA GLY A 82 -22.17 6.64 -3.28
C GLY A 82 -21.21 5.49 -3.62
N LYS A 83 -20.67 5.45 -4.85
CA LYS A 83 -19.71 4.43 -5.28
C LYS A 83 -18.32 4.72 -4.71
N ARG A 84 -17.67 3.70 -4.14
CA ARG A 84 -16.27 3.81 -3.68
C ARG A 84 -15.32 3.82 -4.87
N ARG A 85 -14.39 4.78 -4.87
CA ARG A 85 -13.36 4.93 -5.91
C ARG A 85 -12.00 5.17 -5.26
N VAL A 86 -10.96 4.59 -5.83
CA VAL A 86 -9.59 4.98 -5.52
C VAL A 86 -9.36 6.35 -6.13
N VAL A 87 -9.00 7.32 -5.30
CA VAL A 87 -8.76 8.72 -5.75
C VAL A 87 -7.28 9.06 -5.81
N ASN A 88 -6.46 8.38 -5.01
CA ASN A 88 -5.02 8.56 -5.01
C ASN A 88 -4.31 7.29 -4.50
N ILE A 89 -3.12 7.02 -5.01
CA ILE A 89 -2.17 6.03 -4.47
C ILE A 89 -0.86 6.76 -4.25
N MET A 90 -0.40 6.80 -3.00
CA MET A 90 0.84 7.47 -2.61
C MET A 90 1.87 6.48 -2.11
N GLU A 91 3.13 6.76 -2.41
CA GLU A 91 4.30 5.96 -2.06
C GLU A 91 5.23 6.79 -1.16
N PRO A 92 5.21 6.59 0.17
CA PRO A 92 6.15 7.25 1.07
C PRO A 92 7.59 6.78 0.86
N TYR A 93 8.55 7.66 1.00
CA TYR A 93 9.99 7.33 0.92
C TYR A 93 10.83 8.35 1.68
N LEU A 94 12.04 7.97 2.09
CA LEU A 94 13.03 8.88 2.63
C LEU A 94 13.97 9.38 1.54
N THR A 95 14.31 10.67 1.60
CA THR A 95 15.40 11.24 0.81
C THR A 95 16.77 10.83 1.39
N ALA A 96 17.85 11.16 0.69
CA ALA A 96 19.22 10.96 1.20
C ALA A 96 19.47 11.71 2.52
N GLU A 97 18.82 12.86 2.70
CA GLU A 97 18.86 13.67 3.93
C GLU A 97 17.89 13.17 5.01
N ARG A 98 17.31 11.96 4.83
CA ARG A 98 16.34 11.32 5.75
C ARG A 98 15.04 12.10 5.97
N LYS A 99 14.65 12.96 5.02
CA LYS A 99 13.36 13.65 5.04
C LYS A 99 12.30 12.77 4.39
N LEU A 100 11.16 12.60 5.08
CA LEU A 100 10.02 11.87 4.55
C LEU A 100 9.33 12.69 3.45
N LEU A 101 9.23 12.10 2.27
CA LEU A 101 8.46 12.60 1.15
C LEU A 101 7.52 11.50 0.64
N TYR A 102 6.69 11.84 -0.33
CA TYR A 102 5.87 10.88 -1.05
C TYR A 102 5.85 11.20 -2.55
N SER A 103 5.68 10.16 -3.37
CA SER A 103 5.32 10.28 -4.78
C SER A 103 3.89 9.78 -5.00
N SER A 104 3.25 10.26 -6.05
CA SER A 104 1.95 9.76 -6.46
C SER A 104 2.13 8.69 -7.54
N ALA A 105 1.66 7.48 -7.25
CA ALA A 105 1.61 6.39 -8.23
C ALA A 105 0.36 6.48 -9.11
N MET A 106 -0.73 7.04 -8.58
CA MET A 106 -1.97 7.25 -9.31
C MET A 106 -2.77 8.41 -8.71
N THR A 107 -3.37 9.22 -9.57
CA THR A 107 -4.40 10.23 -9.22
C THR A 107 -5.66 10.01 -10.05
N LEU A 108 -6.82 10.35 -9.49
CA LEU A 108 -8.08 10.37 -10.23
C LEU A 108 -8.32 11.80 -10.74
N GLU A 109 -8.23 12.01 -12.06
CA GLU A 109 -8.46 13.30 -12.72
C GLU A 109 -9.63 13.17 -13.70
N ASN A 110 -10.65 14.01 -13.56
CA ASN A 110 -11.84 13.98 -14.43
C ASN A 110 -12.45 12.58 -14.59
N ASP A 111 -12.63 11.89 -13.47
CA ASP A 111 -13.15 10.51 -13.40
C ASP A 111 -12.30 9.42 -14.07
N LYS A 112 -11.09 9.75 -14.51
CA LYS A 112 -10.14 8.80 -15.12
C LYS A 112 -8.90 8.65 -14.26
N PRO A 113 -8.41 7.41 -14.06
CA PRO A 113 -7.15 7.19 -13.37
C PRO A 113 -5.98 7.65 -14.25
N LYS A 114 -5.16 8.55 -13.72
CA LYS A 114 -3.87 8.94 -14.29
C LYS A 114 -2.78 8.16 -13.56
N ILE A 115 -2.21 7.20 -14.25
CA ILE A 115 -1.13 6.36 -13.72
C ILE A 115 0.20 7.11 -13.89
N GLN A 116 0.94 7.23 -12.79
CA GLN A 116 2.24 7.90 -12.74
C GLN A 116 3.36 6.93 -12.35
N TRP A 117 3.03 5.66 -12.18
CA TRP A 117 3.98 4.62 -11.82
C TRP A 117 4.99 4.39 -12.95
N ASN A 118 6.26 4.40 -12.60
CA ASN A 118 7.37 4.28 -13.55
C ASN A 118 8.63 3.72 -12.85
N SER A 119 9.73 3.59 -13.58
CA SER A 119 11.01 3.06 -13.06
C SER A 119 11.61 3.87 -11.91
N ASN A 120 11.17 5.11 -11.70
CA ASN A 120 11.61 5.95 -10.58
C ASN A 120 10.74 5.83 -9.33
N SER A 121 9.58 5.18 -9.43
CA SER A 121 8.68 4.98 -8.29
C SER A 121 9.37 4.25 -7.14
N PRO A 122 9.24 4.73 -5.90
CA PRO A 122 9.88 4.12 -4.72
C PRO A 122 9.54 2.64 -4.56
N THR A 123 8.28 2.26 -4.74
CA THR A 123 7.84 0.86 -4.64
C THR A 123 8.41 -0.02 -5.75
N VAL A 124 8.46 0.48 -7.00
CA VAL A 124 9.06 -0.26 -8.12
C VAL A 124 10.55 -0.53 -7.86
N LYS A 125 11.30 0.48 -7.39
CA LYS A 125 12.71 0.33 -7.02
C LYS A 125 12.90 -0.68 -5.89
N ARG A 126 12.07 -0.62 -4.85
CA ARG A 126 12.12 -1.55 -3.72
C ARG A 126 11.87 -2.99 -4.16
N ILE A 127 10.79 -3.25 -4.92
CA ILE A 127 10.51 -4.58 -5.47
C ILE A 127 11.67 -5.07 -6.34
N SER A 128 12.20 -4.21 -7.21
CA SER A 128 13.34 -4.51 -8.08
C SER A 128 14.56 -5.00 -7.26
N GLN A 129 14.87 -4.32 -6.17
CA GLN A 129 15.95 -4.69 -5.25
C GLN A 129 15.67 -6.01 -4.54
N ASP A 130 14.45 -6.20 -4.00
CA ASP A 130 14.06 -7.38 -3.24
C ASP A 130 14.12 -8.66 -4.07
N ILE A 131 13.73 -8.60 -5.35
CA ILE A 131 13.72 -9.77 -6.25
C ILE A 131 14.98 -9.89 -7.12
N GLY A 132 15.90 -8.91 -7.06
CA GLY A 132 17.13 -8.90 -7.88
C GLY A 132 16.87 -8.81 -9.38
N ARG A 133 15.84 -8.06 -9.81
CA ARG A 133 15.46 -7.84 -11.21
C ARG A 133 15.43 -6.35 -11.53
N SER A 134 15.44 -5.99 -12.82
CA SER A 134 15.35 -4.58 -13.24
C SER A 134 13.98 -3.97 -12.91
N THR A 135 13.93 -2.65 -12.84
CA THR A 135 12.66 -1.90 -12.69
C THR A 135 11.73 -2.12 -13.88
N ASP A 136 12.27 -2.28 -15.08
CA ASP A 136 11.50 -2.58 -16.30
C ASP A 136 10.84 -3.96 -16.19
N TYR A 137 11.55 -4.98 -15.68
CA TYR A 137 10.95 -6.27 -15.41
C TYR A 137 9.75 -6.17 -14.45
N VAL A 138 9.87 -5.36 -13.38
CA VAL A 138 8.77 -5.15 -12.43
C VAL A 138 7.57 -4.50 -13.11
N LEU A 139 7.80 -3.48 -13.94
CA LEU A 139 6.73 -2.78 -14.67
C LEU A 139 6.05 -3.69 -15.70
N ASP A 140 6.81 -4.48 -16.43
CA ASP A 140 6.28 -5.46 -17.39
C ASP A 140 5.41 -6.52 -16.70
N GLU A 141 5.88 -7.01 -15.53
CA GLU A 141 5.11 -7.98 -14.72
C GLU A 141 3.80 -7.38 -14.20
N VAL A 142 3.82 -6.13 -13.76
CA VAL A 142 2.59 -5.41 -13.37
C VAL A 142 1.65 -5.25 -14.57
N GLY A 143 2.18 -4.89 -15.73
CA GLY A 143 1.43 -4.81 -16.99
C GLY A 143 0.75 -6.14 -17.32
N ARG A 144 1.51 -7.22 -17.30
CA ARG A 144 1.01 -8.59 -17.55
C ARG A 144 -0.13 -8.98 -16.59
N ARG A 145 0.04 -8.73 -15.29
CA ARG A 145 -1.01 -9.00 -14.28
C ARG A 145 -2.22 -8.11 -14.47
N THR A 146 -2.04 -6.86 -14.87
CA THR A 146 -3.14 -5.94 -15.16
C THR A 146 -3.99 -6.44 -16.33
N GLU A 147 -3.37 -6.90 -17.42
CA GLU A 147 -4.08 -7.47 -18.56
C GLU A 147 -4.80 -8.77 -18.19
N PHE A 148 -4.21 -9.62 -17.36
CA PHE A 148 -4.86 -10.81 -16.84
C PHE A 148 -6.12 -10.45 -16.03
N LEU A 149 -6.03 -9.49 -15.08
CA LEU A 149 -7.17 -9.05 -14.28
C LEU A 149 -8.28 -8.41 -15.13
N LYS A 150 -7.94 -7.65 -16.18
CA LYS A 150 -8.94 -7.12 -17.13
C LYS A 150 -9.71 -8.25 -17.82
N ARG A 151 -9.02 -9.29 -18.29
CA ARG A 151 -9.68 -10.45 -18.91
C ARG A 151 -10.63 -11.15 -17.95
N LEU A 152 -10.28 -11.24 -16.67
CA LEU A 152 -11.15 -11.81 -15.64
C LEU A 152 -12.41 -10.98 -15.40
N THR A 153 -12.35 -9.64 -15.52
CA THR A 153 -13.51 -8.77 -15.34
C THR A 153 -14.47 -8.78 -16.55
N ASP A 154 -13.95 -9.05 -17.75
CA ASP A 154 -14.72 -9.07 -19.00
C ASP A 154 -15.40 -10.42 -19.28
N LYS A 155 -14.97 -11.50 -18.62
CA LYS A 155 -15.53 -12.85 -18.74
C LYS A 155 -16.05 -13.35 -17.40
N ASN A 156 -16.90 -14.40 -17.44
CA ASN A 156 -17.36 -15.13 -16.25
C ASN A 156 -16.15 -15.78 -15.54
N TRP A 157 -15.43 -14.98 -14.75
CA TRP A 157 -14.15 -15.26 -14.08
C TRP A 157 -14.14 -16.55 -13.22
N ARG A 158 -15.32 -17.09 -12.87
CA ARG A 158 -15.45 -18.26 -11.99
C ARG A 158 -14.82 -19.53 -12.57
N GLU A 159 -14.78 -19.69 -13.90
CA GLU A 159 -14.20 -20.88 -14.54
C GLU A 159 -12.69 -20.77 -14.78
N GLU A 160 -12.15 -19.55 -14.94
CA GLU A 160 -10.72 -19.36 -15.26
C GLU A 160 -9.83 -19.37 -14.01
N VAL A 161 -10.32 -18.94 -12.84
CA VAL A 161 -9.51 -18.87 -11.60
C VAL A 161 -9.13 -20.26 -11.08
N TRP A 162 -10.01 -21.26 -11.26
CA TRP A 162 -9.75 -22.63 -10.80
C TRP A 162 -8.74 -23.41 -11.66
N ASN A 163 -8.43 -22.92 -12.84
CA ASN A 163 -7.45 -23.55 -13.74
C ASN A 163 -6.01 -23.05 -13.54
N TYR A 164 -5.79 -22.10 -12.61
CA TYR A 164 -4.48 -21.50 -12.30
C TYR A 164 -4.00 -21.76 -10.85
N ALA A 165 -4.73 -22.56 -10.06
CA ALA A 165 -4.37 -22.90 -8.68
C ALA A 165 -3.47 -24.15 -8.59
#